data_1f756a9785d901a0b6072b2ed5de935a
#
_entry.id   1f756a9785d901a0b6072b2ed5de935a
#
_cell.length_a   1.000
_cell.length_b   1.000
_cell.length_c   1.000
_cell.angle_alpha   90.00
_cell.angle_beta   90.00
_cell.angle_gamma   90.00
#
_symmetry.space_group_name_H-M   'P 1'
#
loop_
_entity.id
_entity.type
_entity.pdbx_description
1 polymer ?
#
loop_
_entity_poly.entity_id
_entity_poly.type
_entity_poly.pdbx_seq_one_letter_code
_entity_poly.pdbx_strand_id
1 'polypeptide(L)'
;MVVVTDRRERGPRGPRSARPPLERLTFRRQFYPQLVRILMRRGWRGRRDVIVVMMGGIGDLVNAFPSIERLADRHDVDVGTGGVPYRTLVEANPHVRDLYTPFIYKPARRAHRMLIERTLGRVYERVIILDSGDARWWTRGTHLITRYAEACGVPPASHGRVYLRDEHRRAADAHLAGLRVSDFVYAVQLVRASRPFRSWPLAHYHALFEALRARTTLPIVVDTTGSDETALPDFCIPLGRLGLMPACAMIERARLFVGADSGLTHVAAALGTPTVAIHLGFPPESCAALGERVALVTQHEPFDDPGLTTPAEVIAAAEAWL
;
A
#
# COMPACT_ATOMS: atom_id res chain seq x y z
N MET A 1 41.22 3.65 27.07
CA MET A 1 39.83 3.14 27.28
C MET A 1 38.88 4.34 27.12
N VAL A 2 38.48 4.60 25.89
CA VAL A 2 37.58 5.72 25.56
C VAL A 2 36.17 5.17 25.48
N VAL A 3 35.32 5.57 26.40
CA VAL A 3 33.91 5.21 26.40
C VAL A 3 33.22 6.14 25.38
N VAL A 4 32.90 5.60 24.19
CA VAL A 4 32.05 6.26 23.20
C VAL A 4 30.62 6.02 23.64
N THR A 5 30.00 7.06 24.20
CA THR A 5 28.59 7.07 24.47
C THR A 5 27.85 7.20 23.15
N ASP A 6 27.25 6.10 22.69
CA ASP A 6 26.38 6.06 21.51
C ASP A 6 25.10 6.88 21.76
N ARG A 7 25.13 8.15 21.35
CA ARG A 7 23.97 9.03 21.21
C ARG A 7 23.38 8.90 19.80
N ARG A 8 23.07 7.71 19.35
CA ARG A 8 22.23 7.54 18.15
C ARG A 8 20.76 7.66 18.55
N GLU A 9 20.34 8.86 18.63
CA GLU A 9 19.26 9.57 17.97
C GLU A 9 17.96 8.77 17.82
N ARG A 10 17.07 9.13 18.73
CA ARG A 10 15.64 8.88 18.58
C ARG A 10 15.18 9.71 17.38
N GLY A 11 14.89 9.07 16.27
CA GLY A 11 14.23 9.71 15.14
C GLY A 11 13.05 10.57 15.62
N PRO A 12 12.65 11.61 14.89
CA PRO A 12 11.69 12.59 15.34
C PRO A 12 10.40 11.90 15.81
N ARG A 13 10.16 11.93 17.09
CA ARG A 13 8.87 11.54 17.64
C ARG A 13 7.88 12.59 17.18
N GLY A 14 7.07 12.25 16.18
CA GLY A 14 5.91 13.04 15.84
C GLY A 14 5.11 13.37 17.13
N PRO A 15 4.40 14.49 17.17
CA PRO A 15 3.74 14.95 18.38
C PRO A 15 2.89 13.83 18.96
N ARG A 16 3.16 13.47 20.22
CA ARG A 16 2.36 12.49 20.96
C ARG A 16 0.94 13.06 21.06
N SER A 17 0.04 12.58 20.21
CA SER A 17 -1.36 12.95 20.32
C SER A 17 -1.87 12.48 21.69
N ALA A 18 -2.20 13.42 22.53
CA ALA A 18 -2.72 13.21 23.88
C ALA A 18 -4.20 12.77 23.86
N ARG A 19 -4.55 11.70 23.08
CA ARG A 19 -5.95 11.25 22.98
C ARG A 19 -6.14 9.75 23.22
N PRO A 20 -5.76 9.18 24.38
CA PRO A 20 -6.02 7.78 24.70
C PRO A 20 -7.50 7.38 24.74
N PRO A 21 -8.47 8.25 25.18
CA PRO A 21 -9.88 7.85 25.23
C PRO A 21 -10.53 7.66 23.87
N LEU A 22 -10.20 8.52 22.89
CA LEU A 22 -10.79 8.48 21.54
C LEU A 22 -10.36 7.23 20.75
N GLU A 23 -9.11 6.80 20.87
CA GLU A 23 -8.64 5.56 20.20
C GLU A 23 -9.37 4.31 20.71
N ARG A 24 -9.63 4.22 22.02
CA ARG A 24 -10.40 3.12 22.62
C ARG A 24 -11.84 3.12 22.14
N LEU A 25 -12.46 4.28 22.03
CA LEU A 25 -13.83 4.43 21.56
C LEU A 25 -13.93 4.07 20.07
N THR A 26 -12.98 4.53 19.26
CA THR A 26 -12.90 4.18 17.83
C THR A 26 -12.72 2.69 17.64
N PHE A 27 -11.81 2.05 18.38
CA PHE A 27 -11.63 0.60 18.37
C PHE A 27 -12.95 -0.13 18.67
N ARG A 28 -13.64 0.24 19.75
CA ARG A 28 -14.91 -0.40 20.13
C ARG A 28 -15.98 -0.23 19.06
N ARG A 29 -16.13 0.97 18.51
CA ARG A 29 -17.10 1.26 17.45
C ARG A 29 -16.86 0.49 16.16
N GLN A 30 -15.62 0.16 15.85
CA GLN A 30 -15.27 -0.62 14.67
C GLN A 30 -15.33 -2.13 14.93
N PHE A 31 -14.73 -2.60 16.01
CA PHE A 31 -14.57 -4.02 16.31
C PHE A 31 -15.89 -4.73 16.68
N TYR A 32 -16.66 -4.17 17.61
CA TYR A 32 -17.84 -4.90 18.11
C TYR A 32 -18.94 -5.12 17.07
N PRO A 33 -19.30 -4.18 16.20
CA PRO A 33 -20.27 -4.45 15.14
C PRO A 33 -19.82 -5.57 14.20
N GLN A 34 -18.54 -5.63 13.87
CA GLN A 34 -18.01 -6.72 13.04
C GLN A 34 -17.99 -8.06 13.79
N LEU A 35 -17.68 -8.05 15.08
CA LEU A 35 -17.77 -9.24 15.90
C LEU A 35 -19.21 -9.80 15.93
N VAL A 36 -20.20 -8.95 16.12
CA VAL A 36 -21.62 -9.35 16.06
C VAL A 36 -21.93 -9.98 14.70
N ARG A 37 -21.50 -9.35 13.62
CA ARG A 37 -21.70 -9.86 12.25
C ARG A 37 -21.02 -11.21 12.03
N ILE A 38 -19.79 -11.39 12.54
CA ILE A 38 -19.08 -12.67 12.54
C ILE A 38 -19.88 -13.74 13.29
N LEU A 39 -20.36 -13.43 14.50
CA LEU A 39 -21.11 -14.37 15.34
C LEU A 39 -22.46 -14.75 14.72
N MET A 40 -23.17 -13.80 14.13
CA MET A 40 -24.44 -14.08 13.42
C MET A 40 -24.22 -15.03 12.23
N ARG A 41 -23.15 -14.86 11.47
CA ARG A 41 -22.81 -15.75 10.35
C ARG A 41 -22.34 -17.14 10.81
N ARG A 42 -21.75 -17.24 12.01
CA ARG A 42 -21.32 -18.51 12.61
C ARG A 42 -22.48 -19.45 12.94
N GLY A 43 -23.63 -18.92 13.38
CA GLY A 43 -24.74 -19.71 13.90
C GLY A 43 -25.25 -20.83 12.97
N TRP A 44 -24.84 -20.82 11.69
CA TRP A 44 -25.28 -21.78 10.68
C TRP A 44 -24.19 -22.75 10.19
N ARG A 45 -22.89 -22.52 10.49
CA ARG A 45 -21.78 -23.22 9.80
C ARG A 45 -20.68 -23.78 10.71
N GLY A 46 -20.81 -23.71 12.03
CA GLY A 46 -19.78 -24.22 12.94
C GLY A 46 -18.58 -23.28 13.12
N ARG A 47 -17.44 -23.81 13.56
CA ARG A 47 -16.20 -23.07 13.72
C ARG A 47 -15.61 -22.74 12.35
N ARG A 48 -15.14 -21.50 12.17
CA ARG A 48 -14.53 -21.04 10.92
C ARG A 48 -13.04 -21.32 10.93
N ASP A 49 -12.45 -21.49 9.74
CA ASP A 49 -11.05 -21.87 9.63
C ASP A 49 -10.11 -20.74 10.02
N VAL A 50 -9.95 -19.74 9.14
CA VAL A 50 -8.94 -18.71 9.31
C VAL A 50 -9.53 -17.31 9.15
N ILE A 51 -9.12 -16.38 10.03
CA ILE A 51 -9.28 -14.95 9.78
C ILE A 51 -7.92 -14.26 9.76
N VAL A 52 -7.68 -13.49 8.69
CA VAL A 52 -6.52 -12.61 8.56
C VAL A 52 -6.95 -11.18 8.87
N VAL A 53 -6.42 -10.60 9.93
CA VAL A 53 -6.67 -9.21 10.33
C VAL A 53 -5.54 -8.34 9.84
N MET A 54 -5.84 -7.38 8.97
CA MET A 54 -4.85 -6.51 8.35
C MET A 54 -5.00 -5.08 8.82
N MET A 55 -3.90 -4.49 9.26
CA MET A 55 -3.85 -3.16 9.87
C MET A 55 -2.95 -2.17 9.08
N GLY A 56 -2.92 -2.31 7.77
CA GLY A 56 -2.08 -1.53 6.88
C GLY A 56 -2.84 -0.78 5.77
N GLY A 57 -2.09 -0.17 4.88
CA GLY A 57 -2.59 0.51 3.69
C GLY A 57 -2.73 -0.40 2.46
N ILE A 58 -2.89 0.20 1.28
CA ILE A 58 -2.98 -0.51 0.00
C ILE A 58 -1.74 -1.38 -0.23
N GLY A 59 -0.53 -0.84 -0.03
CA GLY A 59 0.71 -1.59 -0.23
C GLY A 59 0.82 -2.82 0.68
N ASP A 60 0.36 -2.71 1.95
CA ASP A 60 0.31 -3.85 2.87
C ASP A 60 -0.64 -4.94 2.37
N LEU A 61 -1.83 -4.57 1.86
CA LEU A 61 -2.80 -5.50 1.29
C LEU A 61 -2.22 -6.23 0.07
N VAL A 62 -1.64 -5.48 -0.86
CA VAL A 62 -1.01 -6.01 -2.08
C VAL A 62 0.08 -7.03 -1.72
N ASN A 63 0.92 -6.72 -0.73
CA ASN A 63 1.99 -7.60 -0.27
C ASN A 63 1.47 -8.83 0.52
N ALA A 64 0.29 -8.75 1.12
CA ALA A 64 -0.30 -9.87 1.88
C ALA A 64 -1.13 -10.82 1.01
N PHE A 65 -1.66 -10.37 -0.12
CA PHE A 65 -2.53 -11.18 -0.97
C PHE A 65 -1.92 -12.50 -1.44
N PRO A 66 -0.63 -12.61 -1.80
CA PRO A 66 -0.03 -13.90 -2.10
C PRO A 66 -0.09 -14.90 -0.94
N SER A 67 0.03 -14.42 0.29
CA SER A 67 -0.10 -15.28 1.47
C SER A 67 -1.54 -15.72 1.73
N ILE A 68 -2.51 -14.84 1.45
CA ILE A 68 -3.94 -15.15 1.54
C ILE A 68 -4.33 -16.18 0.47
N GLU A 69 -3.85 -16.03 -0.77
CA GLU A 69 -4.03 -16.98 -1.86
C GLU A 69 -3.58 -18.39 -1.45
N ARG A 70 -2.36 -18.51 -0.93
CA ARG A 70 -1.81 -19.81 -0.48
C ARG A 70 -2.50 -20.40 0.74
N LEU A 71 -3.02 -19.55 1.64
CA LEU A 71 -3.87 -20.02 2.73
C LEU A 71 -5.18 -20.61 2.21
N ALA A 72 -5.76 -19.99 1.18
CA ALA A 72 -7.02 -20.40 0.59
C ALA A 72 -6.96 -21.74 -0.14
N ASP A 73 -5.77 -22.23 -0.49
CA ASP A 73 -5.58 -23.59 -1.04
C ASP A 73 -6.05 -24.68 -0.06
N ARG A 74 -6.07 -24.38 1.25
CA ARG A 74 -6.37 -25.37 2.31
C ARG A 74 -7.41 -24.92 3.32
N HIS A 75 -7.77 -23.65 3.30
CA HIS A 75 -8.61 -23.01 4.31
C HIS A 75 -9.62 -22.06 3.70
N ASP A 76 -10.75 -21.93 4.32
CA ASP A 76 -11.68 -20.83 4.10
C ASP A 76 -11.14 -19.56 4.78
N VAL A 77 -10.74 -18.55 4.02
CA VAL A 77 -10.11 -17.35 4.57
C VAL A 77 -11.07 -16.17 4.62
N ASP A 78 -11.28 -15.66 5.82
CA ASP A 78 -11.96 -14.39 6.06
C ASP A 78 -10.94 -13.28 6.28
N VAL A 79 -11.26 -12.03 5.91
CA VAL A 79 -10.37 -10.87 6.10
C VAL A 79 -11.06 -9.78 6.90
N GLY A 80 -10.36 -9.29 7.93
CA GLY A 80 -10.73 -8.07 8.65
C GLY A 80 -9.77 -6.93 8.31
N THR A 81 -10.28 -5.81 7.76
CA THR A 81 -9.44 -4.64 7.44
C THR A 81 -10.03 -3.33 7.91
N GLY A 82 -9.16 -2.36 8.22
CA GLY A 82 -9.56 -1.12 8.88
C GLY A 82 -10.11 -0.03 7.98
N GLY A 83 -9.96 -0.11 6.68
CA GLY A 83 -10.23 1.01 5.80
C GLY A 83 -11.36 0.78 4.81
N VAL A 84 -12.38 1.65 4.83
CA VAL A 84 -13.40 1.72 3.77
C VAL A 84 -12.77 1.94 2.38
N PRO A 85 -11.72 2.78 2.21
CA PRO A 85 -11.08 2.96 0.90
C PRO A 85 -10.48 1.68 0.31
N TYR A 86 -10.11 0.72 1.17
CA TYR A 86 -9.44 -0.52 0.74
C TYR A 86 -10.41 -1.69 0.54
N ARG A 87 -11.67 -1.47 0.85
CA ARG A 87 -12.73 -2.48 0.77
C ARG A 87 -12.78 -3.12 -0.61
N THR A 88 -12.85 -2.30 -1.66
CA THR A 88 -12.97 -2.79 -3.04
C THR A 88 -11.78 -3.63 -3.49
N LEU A 89 -10.57 -3.32 -2.99
CA LEU A 89 -9.36 -4.10 -3.28
C LEU A 89 -9.46 -5.52 -2.70
N VAL A 90 -9.96 -5.65 -1.46
CA VAL A 90 -10.14 -6.96 -0.81
C VAL A 90 -11.33 -7.71 -1.39
N GLU A 91 -12.44 -7.02 -1.69
CA GLU A 91 -13.64 -7.62 -2.33
C GLU A 91 -13.36 -8.17 -3.74
N ALA A 92 -12.36 -7.64 -4.43
CA ALA A 92 -11.93 -8.15 -5.72
C ALA A 92 -11.12 -9.44 -5.61
N ASN A 93 -10.54 -9.74 -4.45
CA ASN A 93 -9.73 -10.93 -4.23
C ASN A 93 -10.61 -12.20 -4.14
N PRO A 94 -10.51 -13.14 -5.09
CA PRO A 94 -11.35 -14.34 -5.14
C PRO A 94 -11.05 -15.35 -4.00
N HIS A 95 -9.92 -15.19 -3.33
CA HIS A 95 -9.47 -16.07 -2.24
C HIS A 95 -9.99 -15.63 -0.86
N VAL A 96 -10.78 -14.54 -0.81
CA VAL A 96 -11.41 -14.05 0.42
C VAL A 96 -12.87 -14.45 0.43
N ARG A 97 -13.27 -15.25 1.40
CA ARG A 97 -14.65 -15.71 1.56
C ARG A 97 -15.56 -14.60 2.12
N ASP A 98 -15.16 -14.02 3.24
CA ASP A 98 -15.91 -12.93 3.89
C ASP A 98 -14.99 -11.77 4.26
N LEU A 99 -15.47 -10.56 4.02
CA LEU A 99 -14.78 -9.33 4.40
C LEU A 99 -15.49 -8.60 5.53
N TYR A 100 -14.75 -8.23 6.55
CA TYR A 100 -15.19 -7.41 7.69
C TYR A 100 -14.47 -6.06 7.69
N THR A 101 -15.19 -4.98 7.36
CA THR A 101 -14.65 -3.62 7.33
C THR A 101 -15.74 -2.59 7.70
N PRO A 102 -15.44 -1.50 8.40
CA PRO A 102 -14.15 -1.21 9.04
C PRO A 102 -13.94 -2.12 10.26
N PHE A 103 -12.80 -2.79 10.31
CA PHE A 103 -12.49 -3.68 11.42
C PHE A 103 -11.50 -3.02 12.40
N ILE A 104 -10.33 -2.65 11.93
CA ILE A 104 -9.34 -1.87 12.68
C ILE A 104 -8.43 -1.15 11.69
N TYR A 105 -8.09 0.12 12.00
CA TYR A 105 -7.21 0.95 11.15
C TYR A 105 -5.98 1.37 11.89
N LYS A 106 -5.05 0.92 12.25
CA LYS A 106 -3.75 1.24 12.87
C LYS A 106 -3.33 0.24 13.92
N PRO A 107 -2.01 0.13 14.13
CA PRO A 107 -1.46 -0.92 14.97
C PRO A 107 -2.19 -0.92 16.29
N ALA A 108 -2.89 -2.02 16.50
CA ALA A 108 -3.56 -2.24 17.77
C ALA A 108 -2.49 -2.24 18.85
N ARG A 109 -2.70 -1.45 19.88
CA ARG A 109 -1.92 -1.60 21.09
C ARG A 109 -1.96 -3.07 21.51
N ARG A 110 -0.92 -3.55 22.17
CA ARG A 110 -0.84 -4.95 22.65
C ARG A 110 -2.15 -5.45 23.26
N ALA A 111 -2.84 -4.59 24.04
CA ALA A 111 -4.14 -4.92 24.62
C ALA A 111 -5.25 -5.16 23.59
N HIS A 112 -5.28 -4.42 22.50
CA HIS A 112 -6.25 -4.62 21.40
C HIS A 112 -5.95 -5.91 20.66
N ARG A 113 -4.70 -6.20 20.38
CA ARG A 113 -4.25 -7.44 19.76
C ARG A 113 -4.67 -8.64 20.58
N MET A 114 -4.36 -8.65 21.88
CA MET A 114 -4.79 -9.71 22.80
C MET A 114 -6.33 -9.89 22.84
N LEU A 115 -7.09 -8.78 22.80
CA LEU A 115 -8.54 -8.85 22.77
C LEU A 115 -9.06 -9.48 21.47
N ILE A 116 -8.49 -9.09 20.32
CA ILE A 116 -8.83 -9.67 19.01
C ILE A 116 -8.54 -11.17 19.03
N GLU A 117 -7.32 -11.56 19.37
CA GLU A 117 -6.87 -12.96 19.40
C GLU A 117 -7.77 -13.81 20.33
N ARG A 118 -8.02 -13.34 21.56
CA ARG A 118 -8.84 -14.05 22.53
C ARG A 118 -10.31 -14.17 22.10
N THR A 119 -10.84 -13.12 21.48
CA THR A 119 -12.26 -13.10 21.09
C THR A 119 -12.49 -13.89 19.81
N LEU A 120 -11.68 -13.64 18.78
CA LEU A 120 -11.82 -14.34 17.50
C LEU A 120 -11.35 -15.79 17.58
N GLY A 121 -10.38 -16.13 18.42
CA GLY A 121 -9.95 -17.52 18.65
C GLY A 121 -11.02 -18.45 19.22
N ARG A 122 -12.17 -17.88 19.68
CA ARG A 122 -13.35 -18.66 20.03
C ARG A 122 -14.24 -19.00 18.83
N VAL A 123 -14.03 -18.32 17.72
CA VAL A 123 -14.83 -18.40 16.49
C VAL A 123 -14.06 -19.06 15.37
N TYR A 124 -12.80 -18.71 15.24
CA TYR A 124 -11.87 -19.20 14.22
C TYR A 124 -10.90 -20.22 14.80
N GLU A 125 -10.48 -21.15 13.99
CA GLU A 125 -9.40 -22.07 14.35
C GLU A 125 -8.07 -21.35 14.43
N ARG A 126 -7.87 -20.41 13.51
CA ARG A 126 -6.66 -19.61 13.41
C ARG A 126 -6.97 -18.13 13.22
N VAL A 127 -6.34 -17.29 14.04
CA VAL A 127 -6.39 -15.83 13.94
C VAL A 127 -4.99 -15.31 13.59
N ILE A 128 -4.83 -14.71 12.45
CA ILE A 128 -3.57 -14.16 11.96
C ILE A 128 -3.69 -12.65 11.93
N ILE A 129 -2.80 -11.94 12.62
CA ILE A 129 -2.77 -10.48 12.63
C ILE A 129 -1.55 -10.01 11.86
N LEU A 130 -1.78 -9.44 10.67
CA LEU A 130 -0.75 -8.84 9.84
C LEU A 130 -0.67 -7.35 10.11
N ASP A 131 0.40 -6.93 10.71
CA ASP A 131 0.76 -5.53 10.87
C ASP A 131 2.25 -5.34 10.55
N SER A 132 2.68 -4.11 10.37
CA SER A 132 4.10 -3.81 10.21
C SER A 132 4.90 -4.14 11.48
N GLY A 133 4.24 -4.47 12.58
CA GLY A 133 4.84 -4.84 13.85
C GLY A 133 5.10 -3.67 14.79
N ASP A 134 6.26 -3.65 15.42
CA ASP A 134 6.66 -2.60 16.36
C ASP A 134 7.10 -1.30 15.66
N ALA A 135 7.46 -0.29 16.47
CA ALA A 135 7.88 1.02 15.98
C ALA A 135 9.20 1.01 15.18
N ARG A 136 9.88 -0.12 15.11
CA ARG A 136 11.13 -0.31 14.38
C ARG A 136 11.07 -1.52 13.43
N TRP A 137 9.92 -1.82 12.89
CA TRP A 137 9.69 -2.96 12.01
C TRP A 137 10.65 -3.01 10.81
N TRP A 138 11.10 -1.85 10.31
CA TRP A 138 12.03 -1.72 9.18
C TRP A 138 13.47 -2.13 9.50
N THR A 139 13.85 -2.22 10.77
CA THR A 139 15.22 -2.60 11.17
C THR A 139 15.46 -4.10 11.13
N ARG A 140 14.46 -4.90 10.77
CA ARG A 140 14.56 -6.37 10.77
C ARG A 140 15.25 -6.94 9.53
N GLY A 141 15.56 -6.13 8.52
CA GLY A 141 16.20 -6.56 7.28
C GLY A 141 15.39 -7.60 6.47
N THR A 142 14.08 -7.71 6.73
CA THR A 142 13.20 -8.68 6.07
C THR A 142 12.00 -7.95 5.48
N HIS A 143 11.74 -8.17 4.20
CA HIS A 143 10.64 -7.53 3.49
C HIS A 143 9.27 -7.92 4.05
N LEU A 144 8.30 -6.98 4.02
CA LEU A 144 6.95 -7.20 4.53
C LEU A 144 6.27 -8.42 3.91
N ILE A 145 6.46 -8.70 2.62
CA ILE A 145 5.88 -9.86 1.94
C ILE A 145 6.33 -11.18 2.58
N THR A 146 7.61 -11.28 2.93
CA THR A 146 8.19 -12.45 3.61
C THR A 146 7.62 -12.58 5.02
N ARG A 147 7.57 -11.48 5.76
CA ARG A 147 7.01 -11.46 7.12
C ARG A 147 5.53 -11.84 7.17
N TYR A 148 4.76 -11.43 6.16
CA TYR A 148 3.36 -11.83 6.06
C TYR A 148 3.22 -13.32 5.73
N ALA A 149 4.08 -13.85 4.88
CA ALA A 149 4.15 -15.27 4.58
C ALA A 149 4.52 -16.11 5.83
N GLU A 150 5.52 -15.67 6.59
CA GLU A 150 5.91 -16.29 7.87
C GLU A 150 4.76 -16.30 8.87
N ALA A 151 4.06 -15.17 9.05
CA ALA A 151 2.90 -15.08 9.94
C ALA A 151 1.76 -16.00 9.49
N CYS A 152 1.58 -16.18 8.20
CA CYS A 152 0.62 -17.11 7.61
C CYS A 152 1.09 -18.56 7.64
N GLY A 153 2.39 -18.83 7.84
CA GLY A 153 2.98 -20.17 7.77
C GLY A 153 2.96 -20.74 6.35
N VAL A 154 3.17 -19.89 5.35
CA VAL A 154 3.24 -20.25 3.92
C VAL A 154 4.57 -19.76 3.32
N PRO A 155 5.02 -20.33 2.19
CA PRO A 155 6.20 -19.81 1.49
C PRO A 155 6.02 -18.36 1.04
N PRO A 156 7.08 -17.51 1.05
CA PRO A 156 6.99 -16.15 0.54
C PRO A 156 6.83 -16.12 -0.99
N ALA A 157 6.16 -15.09 -1.49
CA ALA A 157 6.10 -14.78 -2.91
C ALA A 157 7.21 -13.79 -3.30
N SER A 158 7.54 -13.72 -4.59
CA SER A 158 8.53 -12.77 -5.13
C SER A 158 7.98 -11.34 -5.24
N HIS A 159 6.67 -11.17 -5.39
CA HIS A 159 5.99 -9.87 -5.54
C HIS A 159 4.55 -9.94 -5.02
N GLY A 160 3.92 -8.79 -4.91
CA GLY A 160 2.53 -8.64 -4.49
C GLY A 160 1.51 -9.16 -5.51
N ARG A 161 0.22 -9.07 -5.17
CA ARG A 161 -0.90 -9.44 -6.04
C ARG A 161 -1.99 -8.37 -6.04
N VAL A 162 -2.64 -8.21 -7.19
CA VAL A 162 -3.87 -7.42 -7.36
C VAL A 162 -4.81 -8.20 -8.26
N TYR A 163 -6.09 -8.23 -7.91
CA TYR A 163 -7.12 -8.94 -8.68
C TYR A 163 -8.05 -7.93 -9.33
N LEU A 164 -8.00 -7.83 -10.64
CA LEU A 164 -8.87 -6.95 -11.42
C LEU A 164 -9.99 -7.75 -12.08
N ARG A 165 -11.20 -7.21 -12.06
CA ARG A 165 -12.37 -7.74 -12.74
C ARG A 165 -12.64 -6.95 -14.02
N ASP A 166 -13.39 -7.51 -14.94
CA ASP A 166 -13.74 -6.85 -16.20
C ASP A 166 -14.51 -5.52 -16.01
N GLU A 167 -15.30 -5.42 -14.94
CA GLU A 167 -15.98 -4.17 -14.59
C GLU A 167 -14.98 -3.04 -14.26
N HIS A 168 -13.86 -3.35 -13.61
CA HIS A 168 -12.81 -2.38 -13.30
C HIS A 168 -12.11 -1.91 -14.58
N ARG A 169 -11.81 -2.83 -15.50
CA ARG A 169 -11.20 -2.55 -16.81
C ARG A 169 -12.14 -1.70 -17.67
N ARG A 170 -13.44 -2.07 -17.76
CA ARG A 170 -14.41 -1.27 -18.49
C ARG A 170 -14.55 0.16 -17.93
N ALA A 171 -14.54 0.32 -16.61
CA ALA A 171 -14.57 1.64 -15.99
C ALA A 171 -13.30 2.46 -16.29
N ALA A 172 -12.13 1.83 -16.31
CA ALA A 172 -10.88 2.45 -16.73
C ALA A 172 -10.92 2.86 -18.21
N ASP A 173 -11.42 1.98 -19.09
CA ASP A 173 -11.55 2.25 -20.52
C ASP A 173 -12.49 3.45 -20.80
N ALA A 174 -13.62 3.50 -20.12
CA ALA A 174 -14.54 4.63 -20.23
C ALA A 174 -13.91 5.94 -19.76
N HIS A 175 -13.11 5.89 -18.68
CA HIS A 175 -12.41 7.06 -18.17
C HIS A 175 -11.32 7.54 -19.12
N LEU A 176 -10.49 6.62 -19.66
CA LEU A 176 -9.47 6.91 -20.68
C LEU A 176 -10.08 7.51 -21.95
N ALA A 177 -11.21 6.98 -22.40
CA ALA A 177 -11.96 7.54 -23.53
C ALA A 177 -12.41 8.97 -23.26
N GLY A 178 -12.87 9.27 -22.05
CA GLY A 178 -13.22 10.64 -21.61
C GLY A 178 -12.03 11.59 -21.60
N LEU A 179 -10.85 11.09 -21.24
CA LEU A 179 -9.59 11.83 -21.31
C LEU A 179 -9.01 11.91 -22.74
N ARG A 180 -9.55 11.14 -23.69
CA ARG A 180 -9.02 10.97 -25.07
C ARG A 180 -7.59 10.44 -25.10
N VAL A 181 -7.29 9.48 -24.23
CA VAL A 181 -5.97 8.89 -24.04
C VAL A 181 -6.05 7.38 -24.27
N SER A 182 -5.12 6.82 -25.03
CA SER A 182 -5.04 5.37 -25.29
C SER A 182 -3.77 4.73 -24.77
N ASP A 183 -2.63 5.38 -24.97
CA ASP A 183 -1.31 4.97 -24.48
C ASP A 183 -0.71 6.14 -23.70
N PHE A 184 -0.16 5.90 -22.51
CA PHE A 184 0.18 6.98 -21.58
C PHE A 184 1.19 6.57 -20.51
N VAL A 185 1.80 7.58 -19.91
CA VAL A 185 2.53 7.47 -18.65
C VAL A 185 1.56 7.75 -17.50
N TYR A 186 1.47 6.83 -16.53
CA TYR A 186 0.74 7.06 -15.29
C TYR A 186 1.70 7.55 -14.21
N ALA A 187 1.52 8.76 -13.76
CA ALA A 187 2.35 9.33 -12.70
C ALA A 187 1.56 9.55 -11.41
N VAL A 188 2.20 9.33 -10.27
CA VAL A 188 1.63 9.63 -8.95
C VAL A 188 2.44 10.76 -8.32
N GLN A 189 1.81 11.93 -8.18
CA GLN A 189 2.33 13.05 -7.41
C GLN A 189 1.79 12.99 -5.99
N LEU A 190 2.67 12.75 -5.02
CA LEU A 190 2.27 12.56 -3.63
C LEU A 190 3.16 13.37 -2.68
N VAL A 191 2.71 14.58 -2.35
CA VAL A 191 3.35 15.46 -1.36
C VAL A 191 2.51 15.46 -0.09
N ARG A 192 3.10 15.15 1.06
CA ARG A 192 2.41 15.04 2.34
C ARG A 192 3.17 15.74 3.47
N ALA A 193 2.67 16.84 3.95
CA ALA A 193 3.24 17.56 5.09
C ALA A 193 3.31 16.70 6.37
N SER A 194 2.41 15.72 6.52
CA SER A 194 2.40 14.78 7.64
C SER A 194 3.51 13.72 7.60
N ARG A 195 4.21 13.57 6.46
CA ARG A 195 5.29 12.59 6.24
C ARG A 195 6.40 13.17 5.36
N PRO A 196 7.08 14.24 5.78
CA PRO A 196 8.04 14.97 4.96
C PRO A 196 9.18 14.06 4.49
N PHE A 197 9.65 13.13 5.31
CA PHE A 197 10.73 12.17 4.98
C PHE A 197 10.38 11.17 3.86
N ARG A 198 9.13 11.14 3.38
CA ARG A 198 8.65 10.31 2.28
C ARG A 198 7.94 11.12 1.19
N SER A 199 8.07 12.43 1.26
CA SER A 199 7.44 13.34 0.29
C SER A 199 8.51 13.91 -0.61
N TRP A 200 8.50 13.48 -1.86
CA TRP A 200 9.37 14.05 -2.87
C TRP A 200 8.96 15.50 -3.14
N PRO A 201 9.90 16.45 -3.30
CA PRO A 201 9.56 17.84 -3.49
C PRO A 201 8.69 18.08 -4.73
N LEU A 202 7.70 18.99 -4.64
CA LEU A 202 6.84 19.33 -5.78
C LEU A 202 7.64 19.78 -6.99
N ALA A 203 8.67 20.60 -6.78
CA ALA A 203 9.56 21.06 -7.85
C ALA A 203 10.25 19.90 -8.59
N HIS A 204 10.56 18.80 -7.91
CA HIS A 204 11.13 17.60 -8.52
C HIS A 204 10.10 16.84 -9.37
N TYR A 205 8.83 16.78 -8.96
CA TYR A 205 7.76 16.24 -9.80
C TYR A 205 7.60 17.06 -11.08
N HIS A 206 7.58 18.39 -10.99
CA HIS A 206 7.48 19.25 -12.17
C HIS A 206 8.67 19.07 -13.10
N ALA A 207 9.90 19.04 -12.57
CA ALA A 207 11.11 18.79 -13.37
C ALA A 207 11.08 17.39 -14.02
N LEU A 208 10.56 16.35 -13.32
CA LEU A 208 10.36 15.03 -13.89
C LEU A 208 9.35 15.07 -15.05
N PHE A 209 8.21 15.75 -14.90
CA PHE A 209 7.20 15.81 -15.95
C PHE A 209 7.71 16.55 -17.19
N GLU A 210 8.46 17.64 -17.03
CA GLU A 210 9.13 18.32 -18.15
C GLU A 210 10.16 17.41 -18.83
N ALA A 211 10.94 16.68 -18.06
CA ALA A 211 11.93 15.76 -18.60
C ALA A 211 11.29 14.57 -19.34
N LEU A 212 10.16 14.03 -18.86
CA LEU A 212 9.36 13.02 -19.55
C LEU A 212 8.80 13.55 -20.87
N ARG A 213 8.18 14.75 -20.84
CA ARG A 213 7.64 15.41 -22.04
C ARG A 213 8.70 15.61 -23.13
N ALA A 214 9.94 15.89 -22.75
CA ALA A 214 11.05 16.05 -23.70
C ALA A 214 11.51 14.72 -24.35
N ARG A 215 11.16 13.56 -23.76
CA ARG A 215 11.62 12.22 -24.18
C ARG A 215 10.56 11.37 -24.83
N THR A 216 9.29 11.65 -24.58
CA THR A 216 8.17 10.87 -25.13
C THR A 216 7.03 11.77 -25.58
N THR A 217 6.29 11.32 -26.59
CA THR A 217 5.04 11.95 -27.02
C THR A 217 3.82 11.41 -26.26
N LEU A 218 4.01 10.47 -25.34
CA LEU A 218 2.94 9.90 -24.54
C LEU A 218 2.35 10.95 -23.60
N PRO A 219 1.02 11.05 -23.50
CA PRO A 219 0.37 11.86 -22.48
C PRO A 219 0.79 11.43 -21.07
N ILE A 220 0.97 12.39 -20.17
CA ILE A 220 1.27 12.14 -18.76
C ILE A 220 0.00 12.33 -17.97
N VAL A 221 -0.62 11.22 -17.53
CA VAL A 221 -1.80 11.23 -16.66
C VAL A 221 -1.34 11.21 -15.20
N VAL A 222 -1.73 12.22 -14.43
CA VAL A 222 -1.22 12.39 -13.06
C VAL A 222 -2.30 12.20 -12.03
N ASP A 223 -2.06 11.27 -11.12
CA ASP A 223 -2.87 11.05 -9.92
C ASP A 223 -2.29 11.84 -8.74
N THR A 224 -3.07 12.78 -8.23
CA THR A 224 -2.74 13.58 -7.05
C THR A 224 -3.56 13.17 -5.82
N THR A 225 -4.21 12.00 -5.86
CA THR A 225 -5.08 11.53 -4.77
C THR A 225 -4.30 11.36 -3.46
N GLY A 226 -4.70 12.12 -2.46
CA GLY A 226 -4.07 12.13 -1.13
C GLY A 226 -2.79 12.95 -1.04
N SER A 227 -2.48 13.76 -2.06
CA SER A 227 -1.47 14.80 -2.01
C SER A 227 -2.02 16.07 -1.35
N ASP A 228 -1.18 16.75 -0.56
CA ASP A 228 -1.50 18.07 0.00
C ASP A 228 -1.29 19.18 -1.05
N GLU A 229 -0.45 18.93 -2.06
CA GLU A 229 -0.16 19.81 -3.18
C GLU A 229 -0.55 19.14 -4.50
N THR A 230 -1.42 19.79 -5.28
CA THR A 230 -2.03 19.23 -6.49
C THR A 230 -1.77 20.04 -7.75
N ALA A 231 -0.92 21.07 -7.68
CA ALA A 231 -0.53 21.86 -8.84
C ALA A 231 0.21 21.00 -9.86
N LEU A 232 -0.19 21.12 -11.14
CA LEU A 232 0.39 20.38 -12.26
C LEU A 232 0.78 21.34 -13.37
N PRO A 233 1.82 21.04 -14.14
CA PRO A 233 2.08 21.72 -15.42
C PRO A 233 0.89 21.55 -16.38
N ASP A 234 0.61 22.58 -17.20
CA ASP A 234 -0.55 22.63 -18.11
C ASP A 234 -0.62 21.48 -19.13
N PHE A 235 0.49 20.87 -19.45
CA PHE A 235 0.56 19.74 -20.38
C PHE A 235 0.26 18.39 -19.72
N CYS A 236 0.21 18.31 -18.41
CA CYS A 236 -0.17 17.12 -17.68
C CYS A 236 -1.70 16.97 -17.65
N ILE A 237 -2.17 15.76 -17.76
CA ILE A 237 -3.59 15.42 -17.68
C ILE A 237 -3.91 14.99 -16.26
N PRO A 238 -4.67 15.74 -15.48
CA PRO A 238 -5.08 15.28 -14.15
C PRO A 238 -5.99 14.06 -14.29
N LEU A 239 -5.73 13.02 -13.46
CA LEU A 239 -6.57 11.81 -13.43
C LEU A 239 -8.04 12.14 -13.09
N GLY A 240 -8.26 13.16 -12.28
CA GLY A 240 -9.59 13.50 -11.80
C GLY A 240 -10.13 12.51 -10.76
N ARG A 241 -11.45 12.44 -10.63
CA ARG A 241 -12.09 11.56 -9.65
C ARG A 241 -12.31 10.18 -10.24
N LEU A 242 -11.56 9.22 -9.74
CA LEU A 242 -11.67 7.82 -10.12
C LEU A 242 -11.62 6.94 -8.87
N GLY A 243 -12.37 5.84 -8.86
CA GLY A 243 -12.31 4.86 -7.76
C GLY A 243 -11.01 4.06 -7.79
N LEU A 244 -10.62 3.49 -6.64
CA LEU A 244 -9.35 2.75 -6.52
C LEU A 244 -9.20 1.63 -7.55
N MET A 245 -10.21 0.80 -7.75
CA MET A 245 -10.08 -0.36 -8.64
C MET A 245 -10.02 0.03 -10.12
N PRO A 246 -10.82 0.99 -10.64
CA PRO A 246 -10.58 1.53 -11.97
C PRO A 246 -9.20 2.21 -12.13
N ALA A 247 -8.69 2.90 -11.11
CA ALA A 247 -7.34 3.45 -11.14
C ALA A 247 -6.27 2.34 -11.24
N CYS A 248 -6.44 1.23 -10.50
CA CYS A 248 -5.59 0.04 -10.66
C CYS A 248 -5.65 -0.53 -12.08
N ALA A 249 -6.83 -0.57 -12.70
CA ALA A 249 -6.98 -1.03 -14.09
C ALA A 249 -6.36 -0.06 -15.11
N MET A 250 -6.37 1.25 -14.84
CA MET A 250 -5.60 2.20 -15.65
C MET A 250 -4.09 1.97 -15.52
N ILE A 251 -3.60 1.71 -14.31
CA ILE A 251 -2.18 1.38 -14.08
C ILE A 251 -1.78 0.12 -14.87
N GLU A 252 -2.63 -0.93 -14.92
CA GLU A 252 -2.40 -2.14 -15.73
C GLU A 252 -2.16 -1.81 -17.21
N ARG A 253 -2.81 -0.76 -17.73
CA ARG A 253 -2.73 -0.34 -19.14
C ARG A 253 -1.64 0.68 -19.44
N ALA A 254 -1.06 1.29 -18.41
CA ALA A 254 -0.04 2.31 -18.60
C ALA A 254 1.22 1.74 -19.26
N ARG A 255 1.80 2.50 -20.17
CA ARG A 255 3.10 2.18 -20.77
C ARG A 255 4.22 2.20 -19.74
N LEU A 256 4.11 3.13 -18.80
CA LEU A 256 5.03 3.36 -17.70
C LEU A 256 4.26 3.90 -16.51
N PHE A 257 4.55 3.39 -15.32
CA PHE A 257 4.17 3.97 -14.05
C PHE A 257 5.37 4.66 -13.41
N VAL A 258 5.20 5.89 -12.93
CA VAL A 258 6.23 6.61 -12.16
C VAL A 258 5.60 7.18 -10.90
N GLY A 259 6.17 6.92 -9.73
CA GLY A 259 5.63 7.50 -8.50
C GLY A 259 6.46 7.23 -7.26
N ALA A 260 6.26 8.07 -6.25
CA ALA A 260 6.85 7.86 -4.94
C ALA A 260 6.28 6.63 -4.24
N ASP A 261 6.97 6.16 -3.20
CA ASP A 261 6.58 5.01 -2.39
C ASP A 261 5.17 5.19 -1.80
N SER A 262 4.22 4.57 -2.47
CA SER A 262 2.78 4.62 -2.19
C SER A 262 2.13 3.26 -2.42
N GLY A 263 0.89 3.11 -2.00
CA GLY A 263 0.13 1.89 -2.30
C GLY A 263 -0.02 1.61 -3.79
N LEU A 264 -0.14 2.64 -4.64
CA LEU A 264 -0.27 2.48 -6.09
C LEU A 264 1.03 2.03 -6.76
N THR A 265 2.18 2.35 -6.19
CA THR A 265 3.48 1.84 -6.65
C THR A 265 3.58 0.33 -6.47
N HIS A 266 3.09 -0.20 -5.33
CA HIS A 266 2.97 -1.65 -5.13
C HIS A 266 1.94 -2.29 -6.07
N VAL A 267 0.85 -1.59 -6.38
CA VAL A 267 -0.15 -2.04 -7.36
C VAL A 267 0.48 -2.17 -8.75
N ALA A 268 1.21 -1.15 -9.22
CA ALA A 268 1.88 -1.16 -10.52
C ALA A 268 2.87 -2.31 -10.63
N ALA A 269 3.71 -2.50 -9.62
CA ALA A 269 4.65 -3.60 -9.54
C ALA A 269 3.96 -4.98 -9.57
N ALA A 270 2.87 -5.14 -8.82
CA ALA A 270 2.10 -6.39 -8.75
C ALA A 270 1.35 -6.72 -10.04
N LEU A 271 0.97 -5.73 -10.83
CA LEU A 271 0.32 -5.87 -12.15
C LEU A 271 1.33 -6.10 -13.29
N GLY A 272 2.64 -6.00 -13.01
CA GLY A 272 3.70 -6.14 -14.02
C GLY A 272 3.83 -4.93 -14.95
N THR A 273 3.20 -3.81 -14.62
CA THR A 273 3.40 -2.54 -15.34
C THR A 273 4.86 -2.09 -15.19
N PRO A 274 5.54 -1.66 -16.28
CA PRO A 274 6.85 -1.02 -16.13
C PRO A 274 6.78 0.09 -15.11
N THR A 275 7.61 0.03 -14.07
CA THR A 275 7.46 0.88 -12.90
C THR A 275 8.80 1.51 -12.50
N VAL A 276 8.84 2.84 -12.43
CA VAL A 276 9.90 3.56 -11.73
C VAL A 276 9.36 3.93 -10.35
N ALA A 277 9.88 3.25 -9.34
CA ALA A 277 9.50 3.45 -7.95
C ALA A 277 10.51 4.37 -7.25
N ILE A 278 10.07 5.56 -6.86
CA ILE A 278 10.88 6.50 -6.06
C ILE A 278 10.70 6.13 -4.59
N HIS A 279 11.62 5.34 -4.05
CA HIS A 279 11.52 4.82 -2.70
C HIS A 279 12.23 5.71 -1.69
N LEU A 280 11.46 6.31 -0.80
CA LEU A 280 11.93 7.30 0.17
C LEU A 280 11.61 6.89 1.60
N GLY A 281 12.49 7.20 2.51
CA GLY A 281 12.31 7.08 3.96
C GLY A 281 12.78 5.75 4.52
N PHE A 282 12.08 4.66 4.30
CA PHE A 282 12.44 3.36 4.89
C PHE A 282 13.51 2.62 4.08
N PRO A 283 14.26 1.70 4.71
CA PRO A 283 15.17 0.82 3.97
C PRO A 283 14.41 0.02 2.90
N PRO A 284 14.89 -0.01 1.64
CA PRO A 284 14.17 -0.66 0.54
C PRO A 284 13.96 -2.16 0.75
N GLU A 285 14.90 -2.85 1.39
CA GLU A 285 14.80 -4.27 1.73
C GLU A 285 13.64 -4.58 2.67
N SER A 286 13.07 -3.58 3.33
CA SER A 286 11.96 -3.78 4.25
C SER A 286 10.58 -3.67 3.60
N CYS A 287 10.41 -2.79 2.59
CA CYS A 287 9.08 -2.51 2.05
C CYS A 287 9.05 -1.89 0.65
N ALA A 288 10.11 -1.92 -0.13
CA ALA A 288 10.06 -1.40 -1.50
C ALA A 288 9.06 -2.18 -2.37
N ALA A 289 8.57 -1.58 -3.45
CA ALA A 289 7.75 -2.29 -4.41
C ALA A 289 8.56 -3.39 -5.10
N LEU A 290 8.05 -4.63 -5.12
CA LEU A 290 8.69 -5.79 -5.72
C LEU A 290 7.95 -6.22 -6.99
N GLY A 291 8.69 -6.43 -8.07
CA GLY A 291 8.17 -6.89 -9.36
C GLY A 291 9.31 -7.06 -10.37
N GLU A 292 9.05 -7.82 -11.43
CA GLU A 292 10.06 -8.11 -12.47
C GLU A 292 10.41 -6.87 -13.33
N ARG A 293 9.49 -5.92 -13.43
CA ARG A 293 9.62 -4.72 -14.26
C ARG A 293 9.66 -3.46 -13.39
N VAL A 294 10.39 -3.50 -12.27
CA VAL A 294 10.54 -2.38 -11.35
C VAL A 294 11.96 -1.88 -11.36
N ALA A 295 12.15 -0.62 -11.75
CA ALA A 295 13.37 0.13 -11.48
C ALA A 295 13.19 0.92 -10.19
N LEU A 296 14.03 0.66 -9.21
CA LEU A 296 13.97 1.27 -7.90
C LEU A 296 14.99 2.42 -7.81
N VAL A 297 14.50 3.64 -7.58
CA VAL A 297 15.33 4.80 -7.28
C VAL A 297 15.22 5.08 -5.79
N THR A 298 16.32 4.98 -5.06
CA THR A 298 16.33 5.06 -3.59
C THR A 298 17.19 6.23 -3.09
N GLN A 299 16.91 6.67 -1.88
CA GLN A 299 17.84 7.52 -1.13
C GLN A 299 19.15 6.78 -0.84
N HIS A 300 20.23 7.53 -0.64
CA HIS A 300 21.53 6.96 -0.25
C HIS A 300 21.46 6.29 1.12
N GLU A 301 20.84 6.97 2.07
CA GLU A 301 20.61 6.44 3.42
C GLU A 301 19.13 6.55 3.77
N PRO A 302 18.57 5.61 4.57
CA PRO A 302 17.21 5.68 5.04
C PRO A 302 16.95 6.98 5.82
N PHE A 303 15.82 7.62 5.52
CA PHE A 303 15.39 8.88 6.15
C PHE A 303 16.21 10.12 5.80
N ASP A 304 17.07 10.08 4.80
CA ASP A 304 17.71 11.25 4.23
C ASP A 304 16.68 12.27 3.70
N ASP A 305 17.18 13.46 3.36
CA ASP A 305 16.34 14.47 2.69
C ASP A 305 15.82 13.92 1.35
N PRO A 306 14.50 13.82 1.15
CA PRO A 306 13.91 13.39 -0.12
C PRO A 306 14.37 14.19 -1.33
N GLY A 307 14.79 15.44 -1.12
CA GLY A 307 15.32 16.32 -2.18
C GLY A 307 16.68 15.87 -2.76
N LEU A 308 17.41 14.98 -2.07
CA LEU A 308 18.66 14.43 -2.60
C LEU A 308 18.44 13.41 -3.72
N THR A 309 17.28 12.76 -3.77
CA THR A 309 16.88 11.91 -4.91
C THR A 309 16.45 12.81 -6.06
N THR A 310 17.19 12.83 -7.15
CA THR A 310 17.02 13.81 -8.23
C THR A 310 16.06 13.36 -9.34
N PRO A 311 15.40 14.27 -10.07
CA PRO A 311 14.64 13.94 -11.27
C PRO A 311 15.48 13.26 -12.35
N ALA A 312 16.78 13.57 -12.45
CA ALA A 312 17.68 12.95 -13.41
C ALA A 312 17.86 11.45 -13.18
N GLU A 313 17.98 11.00 -11.91
CA GLU A 313 18.05 9.59 -11.56
C GLU A 313 16.76 8.86 -11.93
N VAL A 314 15.60 9.49 -11.67
CA VAL A 314 14.28 8.92 -12.01
C VAL A 314 14.10 8.79 -13.51
N ILE A 315 14.52 9.78 -14.29
CA ILE A 315 14.47 9.74 -15.77
C ILE A 315 15.41 8.66 -16.31
N ALA A 316 16.64 8.58 -15.83
CA ALA A 316 17.58 7.53 -16.25
C ALA A 316 17.00 6.11 -16.00
N ALA A 317 16.30 5.93 -14.88
CA ALA A 317 15.61 4.68 -14.59
C ALA A 317 14.41 4.42 -15.53
N ALA A 318 13.80 5.46 -16.09
CA ALA A 318 12.64 5.35 -17.00
C ALA A 318 13.02 5.05 -18.45
N GLU A 319 14.25 5.37 -18.88
CA GLU A 319 14.69 5.35 -20.29
C GLU A 319 14.45 4.00 -20.99
N ALA A 320 14.54 2.89 -20.27
CA ALA A 320 14.30 1.56 -20.84
C ALA A 320 12.83 1.33 -21.29
N TRP A 321 11.90 2.19 -20.89
CA TRP A 321 10.46 2.05 -21.14
C TRP A 321 9.80 3.23 -21.86
N LEU A 322 10.57 4.30 -22.11
CA LEU A 322 10.17 5.48 -22.90
C LEU A 322 10.51 5.30 -24.40
#